data_ba1e825722b6fc23c0a1003ef9a4b3ef
#
_entry.id   ba1e825722b6fc23c0a1003ef9a4b3ef
#
_cell.length_a   1.000
_cell.length_b   1.000
_cell.length_c   1.000
_cell.angle_alpha   90.00
_cell.angle_beta   90.00
_cell.angle_gamma   90.00
#
_symmetry.space_group_name_H-M   'P 1'
#
loop_
_entity.id
_entity.type
_entity.pdbx_description
1 polymer ?
#
loop_
_entity_poly.entity_id
_entity_poly.type
_entity_poly.pdbx_seq_one_letter_code
_entity_poly.pdbx_strand_id
1 'polypeptide(L)'
;MKQGFLPGDEARASIVAAMDQVRLACGATGVLLASTSDDLTATVEISRSSLSALRSGDSLVIRRLPRVQRSILGGSSNSKTGYQTDVVHLEKPPYVEFSTQLLTMGPIKSIFLRSFEVDKEGFFVCLYANKAMNLPQDALVMTVEMLTLHCENALRLRNTLQKVTQKLDFVENKASSDELTGLLNRYGFTLAIQREQRRRERYPMPVSIFVFDLDGLKTINDTYGHQAGDQYIQRFATLLGQTCRAIDFTARLGGDEFAVLAPHTDSTSAQQMASRLRRVFTESQVPVSFGFASDDAGSTSIDDLIVVADAQMYANKQSRRLLQRREVG
;
A
#
# COMPACT_ATOMS: atom_id res chain seq x y z
N MET A 1 -8.29 9.38 -6.91
CA MET A 1 -8.70 8.03 -7.37
C MET A 1 -9.46 7.38 -6.22
N LYS A 2 -10.76 7.11 -6.39
CA LYS A 2 -11.52 6.34 -5.39
C LYS A 2 -10.97 4.91 -5.40
N GLN A 3 -10.41 4.48 -4.27
CA GLN A 3 -9.95 3.10 -4.11
C GLN A 3 -11.17 2.20 -3.93
N GLY A 4 -11.65 1.59 -5.01
CA GLY A 4 -12.59 0.49 -4.93
C GLY A 4 -12.00 -0.68 -4.13
N PHE A 5 -12.86 -1.59 -3.67
CA PHE A 5 -12.41 -2.79 -2.98
C PHE A 5 -11.42 -3.60 -3.83
N LEU A 6 -10.26 -3.94 -3.27
CA LEU A 6 -9.26 -4.79 -3.91
C LEU A 6 -9.64 -6.29 -3.79
N PRO A 7 -9.29 -7.13 -4.77
CA PRO A 7 -9.42 -8.59 -4.63
C PRO A 7 -8.59 -9.08 -3.43
N GLY A 8 -9.18 -9.88 -2.54
CA GLY A 8 -8.54 -10.38 -1.32
C GLY A 8 -8.82 -9.58 -0.05
N ASP A 9 -9.66 -8.56 -0.11
CA ASP A 9 -10.07 -7.76 1.04
C ASP A 9 -11.06 -8.55 1.93
N GLU A 10 -10.64 -8.89 3.15
CA GLU A 10 -11.44 -9.64 4.11
C GLU A 10 -12.75 -8.91 4.48
N ALA A 11 -12.71 -7.58 4.55
CA ALA A 11 -13.90 -6.77 4.80
C ALA A 11 -14.91 -6.93 3.66
N ARG A 12 -14.45 -6.98 2.41
CA ARG A 12 -15.31 -7.26 1.25
C ARG A 12 -15.92 -8.64 1.33
N ALA A 13 -15.14 -9.66 1.66
CA ALA A 13 -15.62 -11.04 1.79
C ALA A 13 -16.71 -11.15 2.86
N SER A 14 -16.51 -10.52 4.01
CA SER A 14 -17.48 -10.46 5.10
C SER A 14 -18.79 -9.77 4.70
N ILE A 15 -18.72 -8.63 4.03
CA ILE A 15 -19.89 -7.91 3.51
C ILE A 15 -20.65 -8.76 2.48
N VAL A 16 -19.93 -9.37 1.53
CA VAL A 16 -20.53 -10.25 0.51
C VAL A 16 -21.31 -11.41 1.15
N ALA A 17 -20.71 -12.07 2.14
CA ALA A 17 -21.36 -13.18 2.84
C ALA A 17 -22.64 -12.72 3.57
N ALA A 18 -22.60 -11.59 4.26
CA ALA A 18 -23.76 -11.02 4.94
C ALA A 18 -24.88 -10.62 3.95
N MET A 19 -24.52 -10.01 2.82
CA MET A 19 -25.47 -9.65 1.76
C MET A 19 -26.14 -10.88 1.15
N ASP A 20 -25.43 -11.96 0.90
CA ASP A 20 -26.00 -13.20 0.38
C ASP A 20 -26.94 -13.86 1.39
N GLN A 21 -26.59 -13.90 2.67
CA GLN A 21 -27.46 -14.40 3.72
C GLN A 21 -28.77 -13.62 3.81
N VAL A 22 -28.69 -12.29 3.83
CA VAL A 22 -29.86 -11.40 3.89
C VAL A 22 -30.72 -11.59 2.64
N ARG A 23 -30.13 -11.61 1.45
CA ARG A 23 -30.85 -11.81 0.20
C ARG A 23 -31.67 -13.10 0.20
N LEU A 24 -31.06 -14.20 0.63
CA LEU A 24 -31.72 -15.51 0.70
C LEU A 24 -32.81 -15.55 1.76
N ALA A 25 -32.54 -15.07 2.96
CA ALA A 25 -33.49 -15.05 4.07
C ALA A 25 -34.74 -14.22 3.76
N CYS A 26 -34.59 -13.05 3.15
CA CYS A 26 -35.69 -12.16 2.79
C CYS A 26 -36.42 -12.57 1.51
N GLY A 27 -35.88 -13.49 0.72
CA GLY A 27 -36.38 -13.78 -0.64
C GLY A 27 -36.24 -12.59 -1.59
N ALA A 28 -35.25 -11.73 -1.35
CA ALA A 28 -35.01 -10.55 -2.15
C ALA A 28 -34.43 -10.91 -3.52
N THR A 29 -34.75 -10.09 -4.53
CA THR A 29 -34.13 -10.20 -5.87
C THR A 29 -32.65 -9.81 -5.82
N GLY A 30 -32.32 -8.78 -5.05
CA GLY A 30 -30.93 -8.38 -4.88
C GLY A 30 -30.69 -7.46 -3.69
N VAL A 31 -29.41 -7.36 -3.34
CA VAL A 31 -28.85 -6.44 -2.35
C VAL A 31 -27.68 -5.75 -2.98
N LEU A 32 -27.52 -4.46 -2.74
CA LEU A 32 -26.34 -3.72 -3.16
C LEU A 32 -25.82 -2.79 -2.06
N LEU A 33 -24.52 -2.58 -2.06
CA LEU A 33 -23.82 -1.54 -1.33
C LEU A 33 -23.25 -0.58 -2.37
N ALA A 34 -23.52 0.70 -2.22
CA ALA A 34 -22.99 1.72 -3.11
C ALA A 34 -22.44 2.90 -2.33
N SER A 35 -21.39 3.53 -2.87
CA SER A 35 -20.84 4.80 -2.40
C SER A 35 -21.47 5.96 -3.14
N THR A 36 -21.74 7.07 -2.46
CA THR A 36 -22.27 8.30 -3.07
C THR A 36 -21.11 9.23 -3.43
N SER A 37 -21.12 9.78 -4.65
CA SER A 37 -20.12 10.75 -5.09
C SER A 37 -20.62 12.19 -5.01
N ASP A 38 -21.92 12.36 -5.17
CA ASP A 38 -22.66 13.62 -5.07
C ASP A 38 -24.13 13.32 -4.75
N ASP A 39 -24.97 14.34 -4.72
CA ASP A 39 -26.42 14.19 -4.42
C ASP A 39 -27.20 13.38 -5.46
N LEU A 40 -26.60 13.05 -6.60
CA LEU A 40 -27.29 12.49 -7.76
C LEU A 40 -26.70 11.19 -8.29
N THR A 41 -25.43 10.90 -7.97
CA THR A 41 -24.75 9.71 -8.49
C THR A 41 -24.21 8.83 -7.38
N ALA A 42 -24.26 7.53 -7.60
CA ALA A 42 -23.64 6.54 -6.74
C ALA A 42 -22.92 5.49 -7.57
N THR A 43 -21.84 4.96 -7.01
CA THR A 43 -21.10 3.85 -7.61
C THR A 43 -21.40 2.57 -6.85
N VAL A 44 -21.77 1.51 -7.56
CA VAL A 44 -22.01 0.20 -6.96
C VAL A 44 -20.65 -0.38 -6.50
N GLU A 45 -20.50 -0.56 -5.22
CA GLU A 45 -19.29 -1.18 -4.64
C GLU A 45 -19.41 -2.71 -4.66
N ILE A 46 -20.56 -3.21 -4.22
CA ILE A 46 -20.85 -4.64 -4.17
C ILE A 46 -22.31 -4.85 -4.58
N SER A 47 -22.56 -5.81 -5.46
CA SER A 47 -23.92 -6.25 -5.82
C SER A 47 -24.03 -7.75 -5.71
N ARG A 48 -25.13 -8.20 -5.10
CA ARG A 48 -25.54 -9.61 -5.03
C ARG A 48 -26.98 -9.72 -5.51
N SER A 49 -27.19 -10.35 -6.65
CA SER A 49 -28.51 -10.46 -7.28
C SER A 49 -28.71 -11.86 -7.86
N SER A 50 -29.97 -12.31 -7.84
CA SER A 50 -30.40 -13.49 -8.61
C SER A 50 -30.48 -13.21 -10.11
N LEU A 51 -30.46 -11.93 -10.51
CA LEU A 51 -30.42 -11.45 -11.88
C LEU A 51 -29.10 -10.75 -12.10
N SER A 52 -28.35 -11.11 -13.12
CA SER A 52 -26.96 -10.69 -13.36
C SER A 52 -26.78 -9.24 -13.86
N ALA A 53 -27.66 -8.32 -13.50
CA ALA A 53 -27.80 -7.03 -14.14
C ALA A 53 -26.91 -5.90 -13.58
N LEU A 54 -26.45 -5.98 -12.32
CA LEU A 54 -25.57 -4.96 -11.72
C LEU A 54 -24.24 -5.57 -11.29
N ARG A 55 -23.14 -4.91 -11.67
CA ARG A 55 -21.76 -5.31 -11.33
C ARG A 55 -21.09 -4.25 -10.47
N SER A 56 -20.09 -4.65 -9.71
CA SER A 56 -19.19 -3.69 -9.02
C SER A 56 -18.57 -2.74 -10.05
N GLY A 57 -18.62 -1.45 -9.77
CA GLY A 57 -18.17 -0.39 -10.67
C GLY A 57 -19.28 0.25 -11.53
N ASP A 58 -20.49 -0.34 -11.58
CA ASP A 58 -21.60 0.28 -12.29
C ASP A 58 -22.02 1.58 -11.60
N SER A 59 -22.30 2.61 -12.40
CA SER A 59 -22.81 3.89 -11.90
C SER A 59 -24.34 3.87 -11.84
N LEU A 60 -24.88 4.26 -10.70
CA LEU A 60 -26.31 4.46 -10.49
C LEU A 60 -26.61 5.96 -10.45
N VAL A 61 -27.56 6.40 -11.24
CA VAL A 61 -28.11 7.76 -11.14
C VAL A 61 -29.24 7.70 -10.11
N ILE A 62 -29.04 8.37 -8.98
CA ILE A 62 -30.07 8.55 -7.96
C ILE A 62 -30.62 9.95 -8.15
N ARG A 63 -31.77 10.09 -8.82
CA ARG A 63 -32.47 11.36 -8.80
C ARG A 63 -32.99 11.61 -7.39
N ARG A 64 -32.77 12.84 -6.85
CA ARG A 64 -33.31 13.25 -5.56
C ARG A 64 -34.73 12.74 -5.42
N LEU A 65 -34.98 11.86 -4.46
CA LEU A 65 -36.33 11.61 -3.99
C LEU A 65 -36.90 12.97 -3.60
N PRO A 66 -38.03 13.42 -4.19
CA PRO A 66 -38.72 14.58 -3.65
C PRO A 66 -38.89 14.30 -2.16
N ARG A 67 -38.71 15.30 -1.29
CA ARG A 67 -38.92 15.18 0.15
C ARG A 67 -40.26 14.46 0.36
N VAL A 68 -40.24 13.14 0.40
CA VAL A 68 -41.38 12.35 0.81
C VAL A 68 -41.62 12.80 2.23
N GLN A 69 -42.79 13.38 2.45
CA GLN A 69 -43.24 13.80 3.75
C GLN A 69 -42.84 12.75 4.76
N ARG A 70 -42.10 13.22 5.75
CA ARG A 70 -41.83 12.50 6.99
C ARG A 70 -43.16 12.10 7.59
N SER A 71 -43.70 10.99 7.18
CA SER A 71 -44.82 10.39 7.85
C SER A 71 -44.40 8.98 8.24
N ILE A 72 -44.07 8.92 9.49
CA ILE A 72 -44.78 8.07 10.40
C ILE A 72 -44.15 6.70 10.56
N LEU A 73 -43.18 6.66 11.43
CA LEU A 73 -43.29 5.75 12.55
C LEU A 73 -42.88 6.54 13.78
N GLY A 74 -43.87 6.80 14.66
CA GLY A 74 -43.70 7.54 15.89
C GLY A 74 -42.69 6.87 16.81
N GLY A 75 -41.50 7.41 16.82
CA GLY A 75 -40.44 7.09 17.73
C GLY A 75 -39.77 8.38 18.12
N SER A 76 -39.91 8.79 19.37
CA SER A 76 -39.32 9.94 20.02
C SER A 76 -37.85 10.13 19.60
N SER A 77 -37.59 11.24 18.91
CA SER A 77 -36.28 11.71 18.53
C SER A 77 -35.50 12.16 19.76
N ASN A 78 -34.55 11.37 20.19
CA ASN A 78 -33.41 11.85 20.99
C ASN A 78 -32.17 10.99 20.74
N SER A 79 -31.65 11.01 19.53
CA SER A 79 -30.29 10.61 19.25
C SER A 79 -29.60 11.61 18.35
N LYS A 80 -28.48 12.15 18.84
CA LYS A 80 -27.61 13.12 18.15
C LYS A 80 -26.82 12.51 16.97
N THR A 81 -27.24 11.39 16.45
CA THR A 81 -26.68 10.76 15.25
C THR A 81 -27.75 10.81 14.17
N GLY A 82 -27.54 11.69 13.19
CA GLY A 82 -28.51 11.97 12.12
C GLY A 82 -28.66 10.83 11.11
N TYR A 83 -29.13 9.67 11.53
CA TYR A 83 -29.47 8.56 10.64
C TYR A 83 -30.95 8.61 10.28
N GLN A 84 -31.21 8.84 9.02
CA GLN A 84 -32.57 8.85 8.47
C GLN A 84 -32.80 7.48 7.80
N THR A 85 -33.75 6.70 8.33
CA THR A 85 -34.19 5.44 7.71
C THR A 85 -35.40 5.76 6.83
N ASP A 86 -35.21 5.81 5.52
CA ASP A 86 -36.29 5.94 4.58
C ASP A 86 -36.67 4.53 4.06
N VAL A 87 -37.69 3.95 4.66
CA VAL A 87 -38.34 2.75 4.10
C VAL A 87 -39.33 3.23 3.07
N VAL A 88 -39.05 3.02 1.80
CA VAL A 88 -39.99 3.36 0.72
C VAL A 88 -40.73 2.10 0.32
N HIS A 89 -41.98 1.97 0.77
CA HIS A 89 -42.89 0.95 0.26
C HIS A 89 -43.51 1.46 -1.04
N LEU A 90 -43.12 0.89 -2.17
CA LEU A 90 -43.68 1.27 -3.47
C LEU A 90 -44.94 0.46 -3.79
N GLU A 91 -46.10 0.90 -3.32
CA GLU A 91 -47.38 0.38 -3.81
C GLU A 91 -47.86 1.05 -5.12
N LYS A 92 -47.24 2.16 -5.50
CA LYS A 92 -47.53 2.87 -6.78
C LYS A 92 -46.22 3.49 -7.35
N PRO A 93 -45.91 3.29 -8.65
CA PRO A 93 -44.85 4.03 -9.30
C PRO A 93 -45.26 5.49 -9.53
N PRO A 94 -44.37 6.49 -9.52
CA PRO A 94 -42.95 6.48 -9.93
C PRO A 94 -42.07 7.36 -9.03
N TYR A 95 -41.20 6.88 -8.21
CA TYR A 95 -40.35 7.80 -7.42
C TYR A 95 -38.87 7.46 -7.30
N VAL A 96 -38.39 6.41 -7.93
CA VAL A 96 -36.96 6.16 -8.07
C VAL A 96 -36.71 5.82 -9.52
N GLU A 97 -36.22 6.81 -10.29
CA GLU A 97 -35.53 6.50 -11.53
C GLU A 97 -34.16 5.94 -11.16
N PHE A 98 -34.10 4.67 -10.78
CA PHE A 98 -32.87 3.93 -10.93
C PHE A 98 -32.49 3.93 -12.40
N SER A 99 -31.19 4.00 -12.68
CA SER A 99 -30.71 3.96 -14.06
C SER A 99 -31.43 2.89 -14.87
N THR A 100 -31.53 3.07 -16.16
CA THR A 100 -32.16 2.17 -17.14
C THR A 100 -31.81 0.68 -16.91
N GLN A 101 -30.69 0.39 -16.28
CA GLN A 101 -30.23 -0.96 -15.94
C GLN A 101 -31.07 -1.68 -14.87
N LEU A 102 -31.58 -0.99 -13.84
CA LEU A 102 -32.50 -1.60 -12.88
C LEU A 102 -33.91 -1.79 -13.45
N LEU A 103 -34.31 -0.91 -14.36
CA LEU A 103 -35.62 -1.02 -15.04
C LEU A 103 -35.69 -2.19 -16.01
N THR A 104 -34.58 -2.70 -16.53
CA THR A 104 -34.52 -3.90 -17.38
C THR A 104 -34.80 -5.20 -16.60
N MET A 105 -34.82 -5.17 -15.26
CA MET A 105 -35.07 -6.33 -14.41
C MET A 105 -36.53 -6.65 -14.19
N GLY A 106 -37.44 -5.91 -14.76
CA GLY A 106 -38.86 -5.99 -14.50
C GLY A 106 -39.34 -5.07 -13.36
N PRO A 107 -40.65 -4.98 -13.08
CA PRO A 107 -41.16 -4.04 -12.10
C PRO A 107 -40.70 -4.42 -10.70
N ILE A 108 -39.96 -3.50 -10.06
CA ILE A 108 -39.59 -3.63 -8.66
C ILE A 108 -40.81 -3.33 -7.80
N LYS A 109 -41.15 -4.24 -6.90
CA LYS A 109 -42.31 -4.12 -6.01
C LYS A 109 -41.97 -3.57 -4.63
N SER A 110 -40.73 -3.80 -4.18
CA SER A 110 -40.29 -3.38 -2.86
C SER A 110 -38.82 -2.95 -2.89
N ILE A 111 -38.51 -1.83 -2.21
CA ILE A 111 -37.18 -1.34 -1.99
C ILE A 111 -37.03 -0.93 -0.53
N PHE A 112 -35.97 -1.36 0.11
CA PHE A 112 -35.50 -0.91 1.41
C PHE A 112 -34.13 -0.33 1.26
N LEU A 113 -33.94 0.93 1.63
CA LEU A 113 -32.70 1.65 1.49
C LEU A 113 -32.33 2.30 2.82
N ARG A 114 -31.05 2.18 3.20
CA ARG A 114 -30.49 2.87 4.36
C ARG A 114 -29.15 3.46 4.01
N SER A 115 -28.99 4.74 4.27
CA SER A 115 -27.71 5.46 4.10
C SER A 115 -26.93 5.51 5.40
N PHE A 116 -25.62 5.57 5.29
CA PHE A 116 -24.67 5.74 6.39
C PHE A 116 -23.41 6.44 5.89
N GLU A 117 -22.54 6.85 6.82
CA GLU A 117 -21.31 7.58 6.50
C GLU A 117 -20.12 6.92 7.17
N VAL A 118 -19.02 6.76 6.42
CA VAL A 118 -17.73 6.30 6.91
C VAL A 118 -16.65 7.27 6.45
N ASP A 119 -15.93 7.89 7.39
CA ASP A 119 -14.84 8.83 7.10
C ASP A 119 -15.24 9.97 6.14
N LYS A 120 -16.45 10.51 6.27
CA LYS A 120 -17.07 11.55 5.41
C LYS A 120 -17.44 11.09 4.00
N GLU A 121 -17.33 9.82 3.70
CA GLU A 121 -17.86 9.24 2.48
C GLU A 121 -19.25 8.66 2.75
N GLY A 122 -20.22 9.02 1.91
CA GLY A 122 -21.58 8.52 2.00
C GLY A 122 -21.69 7.14 1.35
N PHE A 123 -22.45 6.25 1.99
CA PHE A 123 -22.78 4.92 1.49
C PHE A 123 -24.25 4.65 1.69
N PHE A 124 -24.79 3.70 0.94
CA PHE A 124 -26.08 3.12 1.24
C PHE A 124 -26.13 1.63 0.95
N VAL A 125 -26.95 0.92 1.72
CA VAL A 125 -27.35 -0.44 1.46
C VAL A 125 -28.77 -0.41 0.89
N CYS A 126 -28.99 -1.14 -0.19
CA CYS A 126 -30.29 -1.26 -0.83
C CYS A 126 -30.67 -2.73 -1.00
N LEU A 127 -31.82 -3.10 -0.43
CA LEU A 127 -32.47 -4.40 -0.62
C LEU A 127 -33.67 -4.19 -1.54
N TYR A 128 -33.80 -4.95 -2.63
CA TYR A 128 -34.86 -4.79 -3.59
C TYR A 128 -35.47 -6.14 -4.03
N ALA A 129 -36.76 -6.13 -4.38
CA ALA A 129 -37.44 -7.31 -4.87
C ALA A 129 -38.51 -6.98 -5.92
N ASN A 130 -38.67 -7.88 -6.89
CA ASN A 130 -39.70 -7.85 -7.92
C ASN A 130 -40.95 -8.69 -7.55
N LYS A 131 -40.94 -9.33 -6.39
CA LYS A 131 -42.04 -10.12 -5.80
C LYS A 131 -42.15 -9.82 -4.31
N ALA A 132 -43.20 -10.33 -3.66
CA ALA A 132 -43.30 -10.21 -2.21
C ALA A 132 -42.12 -10.88 -1.51
N MET A 133 -41.60 -10.24 -0.47
CA MET A 133 -40.52 -10.78 0.36
C MET A 133 -41.08 -11.73 1.42
N ASN A 134 -40.23 -12.63 1.92
CA ASN A 134 -40.66 -13.72 2.83
C ASN A 134 -40.84 -13.25 4.28
N LEU A 135 -40.45 -12.04 4.63
CA LEU A 135 -40.48 -11.52 5.99
C LEU A 135 -41.49 -10.38 6.14
N PRO A 136 -42.08 -10.20 7.34
CA PRO A 136 -42.85 -9.01 7.68
C PRO A 136 -42.05 -7.73 7.54
N GLN A 137 -42.69 -6.60 7.33
CA GLN A 137 -42.03 -5.31 7.09
C GLN A 137 -41.07 -4.92 8.22
N ASP A 138 -41.49 -5.08 9.48
CA ASP A 138 -40.62 -4.73 10.62
C ASP A 138 -39.33 -5.59 10.66
N ALA A 139 -39.45 -6.88 10.35
CA ALA A 139 -38.31 -7.76 10.26
C ALA A 139 -37.38 -7.41 9.08
N LEU A 140 -37.94 -6.95 7.95
CA LEU A 140 -37.14 -6.45 6.81
C LEU A 140 -36.38 -5.18 7.16
N VAL A 141 -37.02 -4.24 7.87
CA VAL A 141 -36.38 -3.03 8.36
C VAL A 141 -35.18 -3.38 9.28
N MET A 142 -35.45 -4.22 10.30
CA MET A 142 -34.38 -4.66 11.21
C MET A 142 -33.22 -5.37 10.47
N THR A 143 -33.54 -6.17 9.47
CA THR A 143 -32.53 -6.90 8.69
C THR A 143 -31.67 -5.95 7.88
N VAL A 144 -32.24 -4.92 7.25
CA VAL A 144 -31.50 -3.89 6.53
C VAL A 144 -30.65 -3.06 7.49
N GLU A 145 -31.16 -2.76 8.68
CA GLU A 145 -30.42 -2.07 9.73
C GLU A 145 -29.20 -2.87 10.19
N MET A 146 -29.37 -4.15 10.48
CA MET A 146 -28.26 -5.02 10.86
C MET A 146 -27.23 -5.16 9.75
N LEU A 147 -27.66 -5.33 8.50
CA LEU A 147 -26.75 -5.38 7.36
C LEU A 147 -26.00 -4.06 7.18
N THR A 148 -26.67 -2.92 7.32
CA THR A 148 -26.06 -1.60 7.24
C THR A 148 -24.99 -1.42 8.31
N LEU A 149 -25.30 -1.77 9.56
CA LEU A 149 -24.37 -1.71 10.67
C LEU A 149 -23.16 -2.63 10.43
N HIS A 150 -23.39 -3.82 9.87
CA HIS A 150 -22.30 -4.74 9.50
C HIS A 150 -21.39 -4.14 8.42
N CYS A 151 -21.97 -3.57 7.36
CA CYS A 151 -21.22 -2.90 6.29
C CYS A 151 -20.42 -1.70 6.83
N GLU A 152 -21.04 -0.87 7.66
CA GLU A 152 -20.42 0.28 8.29
C GLU A 152 -19.20 -0.14 9.14
N ASN A 153 -19.38 -1.12 10.02
CA ASN A 153 -18.31 -1.61 10.88
C ASN A 153 -17.17 -2.24 10.08
N ALA A 154 -17.47 -3.03 9.06
CA ALA A 154 -16.46 -3.64 8.19
C ALA A 154 -15.65 -2.57 7.42
N LEU A 155 -16.29 -1.53 6.90
CA LEU A 155 -15.63 -0.43 6.22
C LEU A 155 -14.76 0.41 7.17
N ARG A 156 -15.28 0.72 8.37
CA ARG A 156 -14.52 1.45 9.41
C ARG A 156 -13.27 0.67 9.84
N LEU A 157 -13.42 -0.63 10.08
CA LEU A 157 -12.29 -1.50 10.46
C LEU A 157 -11.24 -1.53 9.36
N ARG A 158 -11.65 -1.73 8.09
CA ARG A 158 -10.74 -1.70 6.94
C ARG A 158 -9.95 -0.39 6.88
N ASN A 159 -10.65 0.75 6.94
CA ASN A 159 -10.01 2.06 6.87
C ASN A 159 -9.05 2.30 8.04
N THR A 160 -9.41 1.83 9.23
CA THR A 160 -8.53 1.92 10.40
C THR A 160 -7.27 1.08 10.22
N LEU A 161 -7.40 -0.16 9.76
CA LEU A 161 -6.26 -1.03 9.47
C LEU A 161 -5.35 -0.43 8.40
N GLN A 162 -5.91 0.11 7.32
CA GLN A 162 -5.12 0.78 6.29
C GLN A 162 -4.34 1.98 6.84
N LYS A 163 -4.98 2.82 7.66
CA LYS A 163 -4.32 3.98 8.30
C LYS A 163 -3.20 3.55 9.24
N VAL A 164 -3.41 2.48 10.02
CA VAL A 164 -2.39 1.92 10.92
C VAL A 164 -1.22 1.35 10.13
N THR A 165 -1.49 0.55 9.09
CA THR A 165 -0.45 -0.02 8.22
C THR A 165 0.38 1.09 7.57
N GLN A 166 -0.26 2.11 6.98
CA GLN A 166 0.46 3.24 6.38
C GLN A 166 1.34 4.00 7.39
N LYS A 167 0.85 4.17 8.62
CA LYS A 167 1.65 4.80 9.69
C LYS A 167 2.84 3.93 10.08
N LEU A 168 2.65 2.61 10.19
CA LEU A 168 3.74 1.68 10.48
C LEU A 168 4.80 1.70 9.38
N ASP A 169 4.39 1.64 8.10
CA ASP A 169 5.29 1.74 6.94
C ASP A 169 6.06 3.07 6.95
N PHE A 170 5.37 4.18 7.26
CA PHE A 170 6.02 5.49 7.36
C PHE A 170 7.06 5.54 8.48
N VAL A 171 6.74 5.01 9.67
CA VAL A 171 7.66 4.96 10.82
C VAL A 171 8.83 4.03 10.52
N GLU A 172 8.57 2.85 9.95
CA GLU A 172 9.62 1.89 9.56
C GLU A 172 10.56 2.49 8.50
N ASN A 173 10.02 3.14 7.47
CA ASN A 173 10.82 3.81 6.43
C ASN A 173 11.67 4.93 7.02
N LYS A 174 11.11 5.76 7.92
CA LYS A 174 11.87 6.81 8.59
C LYS A 174 12.95 6.25 9.53
N ALA A 175 12.65 5.17 10.26
CA ALA A 175 13.61 4.50 11.11
C ALA A 175 14.71 3.76 10.33
N SER A 176 14.46 3.40 9.06
CA SER A 176 15.38 2.63 8.22
C SER A 176 16.22 3.46 7.25
N SER A 177 16.05 4.79 7.21
CA SER A 177 16.77 5.70 6.33
C SER A 177 17.81 6.52 7.09
N ASP A 178 18.91 6.88 6.42
CA ASP A 178 19.91 7.86 6.89
C ASP A 178 19.45 9.27 6.53
N GLU A 179 19.32 10.15 7.52
CA GLU A 179 18.75 11.50 7.33
C GLU A 179 19.63 12.39 6.42
N LEU A 180 20.94 12.18 6.39
CA LEU A 180 21.86 12.98 5.59
C LEU A 180 21.82 12.61 4.10
N THR A 181 21.71 11.32 3.81
CA THR A 181 21.88 10.79 2.44
C THR A 181 20.60 10.30 1.79
N GLY A 182 19.56 10.01 2.58
CA GLY A 182 18.32 9.39 2.12
C GLY A 182 18.45 7.90 1.75
N LEU A 183 19.65 7.32 1.85
CA LEU A 183 19.89 5.90 1.67
C LEU A 183 19.39 5.11 2.88
N LEU A 184 19.36 3.77 2.80
CA LEU A 184 19.14 2.96 3.99
C LEU A 184 20.22 3.26 5.04
N ASN A 185 19.80 3.31 6.29
CA ASN A 185 20.77 3.29 7.40
C ASN A 185 21.14 1.84 7.76
N ARG A 186 21.99 1.63 8.76
CA ARG A 186 22.43 0.30 9.20
C ARG A 186 21.26 -0.63 9.53
N TYR A 187 20.21 -0.12 10.18
CA TYR A 187 19.02 -0.90 10.50
C TYR A 187 18.26 -1.32 9.25
N GLY A 188 17.97 -0.37 8.36
CA GLY A 188 17.28 -0.66 7.09
C GLY A 188 18.05 -1.65 6.20
N PHE A 189 19.39 -1.54 6.19
CA PHE A 189 20.24 -2.49 5.47
C PHE A 189 20.20 -3.90 6.08
N THR A 190 20.21 -4.01 7.40
CA THR A 190 20.04 -5.30 8.09
C THR A 190 18.70 -5.96 7.74
N LEU A 191 17.61 -5.18 7.69
CA LEU A 191 16.31 -5.71 7.27
C LEU A 191 16.33 -6.18 5.81
N ALA A 192 16.98 -5.45 4.90
CA ALA A 192 17.13 -5.84 3.50
C ALA A 192 17.90 -7.17 3.37
N ILE A 193 19.00 -7.33 4.10
CA ILE A 193 19.77 -8.59 4.16
C ILE A 193 18.90 -9.75 4.63
N GLN A 194 18.18 -9.58 5.73
CA GLN A 194 17.32 -10.64 6.28
C GLN A 194 16.21 -11.04 5.30
N ARG A 195 15.60 -10.08 4.60
CA ARG A 195 14.57 -10.34 3.58
C ARG A 195 15.14 -11.11 2.40
N GLU A 196 16.31 -10.71 1.90
CA GLU A 196 16.95 -11.37 0.77
C GLU A 196 17.48 -12.77 1.14
N GLN A 197 18.03 -12.95 2.36
CA GLN A 197 18.46 -14.24 2.86
C GLN A 197 17.30 -15.25 2.91
N ARG A 198 16.13 -14.85 3.49
CA ARG A 198 14.92 -15.69 3.53
C ARG A 198 14.38 -16.00 2.14
N ARG A 199 14.52 -15.10 1.19
CA ARG A 199 14.12 -15.30 -0.19
C ARG A 199 15.01 -16.34 -0.88
N ARG A 200 16.33 -16.26 -0.66
CA ARG A 200 17.32 -17.19 -1.23
C ARG A 200 17.19 -18.61 -0.65
N GLU A 201 16.78 -18.75 0.59
CA GLU A 201 16.45 -20.05 1.20
C GLU A 201 15.35 -20.80 0.44
N ARG A 202 14.40 -20.06 -0.17
CA ARG A 202 13.30 -20.66 -0.94
C ARG A 202 13.63 -20.77 -2.43
N TYR A 203 14.33 -19.78 -2.93
CA TYR A 203 14.66 -19.65 -4.34
C TYR A 203 16.14 -19.26 -4.44
N PRO A 204 17.05 -20.26 -4.53
CA PRO A 204 18.48 -19.99 -4.68
C PRO A 204 18.74 -19.12 -5.90
N MET A 205 19.21 -17.89 -5.67
CA MET A 205 19.48 -16.89 -6.70
C MET A 205 20.81 -16.20 -6.40
N PRO A 206 21.55 -15.79 -7.44
CA PRO A 206 22.78 -15.06 -7.26
C PRO A 206 22.58 -13.77 -6.46
N VAL A 207 23.56 -13.44 -5.64
CA VAL A 207 23.60 -12.15 -4.91
C VAL A 207 25.03 -11.66 -4.84
N SER A 208 25.19 -10.35 -4.86
CA SER A 208 26.47 -9.70 -4.62
C SER A 208 26.34 -8.64 -3.55
N ILE A 209 27.42 -8.48 -2.80
CA ILE A 209 27.54 -7.43 -1.78
C ILE A 209 28.75 -6.55 -2.11
N PHE A 210 28.62 -5.26 -1.92
CA PHE A 210 29.70 -4.28 -2.05
C PHE A 210 29.79 -3.49 -0.75
N VAL A 211 31.02 -3.27 -0.27
CA VAL A 211 31.31 -2.46 0.91
C VAL A 211 32.27 -1.34 0.50
N PHE A 212 32.00 -0.13 0.96
CA PHE A 212 32.73 1.08 0.58
C PHE A 212 33.15 1.84 1.82
N ASP A 213 34.32 2.49 1.73
CA ASP A 213 34.83 3.43 2.71
C ASP A 213 35.31 4.69 1.97
N LEU A 214 34.78 5.85 2.32
CA LEU A 214 35.10 7.14 1.72
C LEU A 214 36.49 7.60 2.20
N ASP A 215 37.42 7.68 1.26
CA ASP A 215 38.79 8.12 1.59
C ASP A 215 38.81 9.64 1.79
N GLY A 216 39.56 10.10 2.80
CA GLY A 216 39.85 11.52 3.01
C GLY A 216 38.78 12.34 3.72
N LEU A 217 37.66 11.76 4.16
CA LEU A 217 36.59 12.50 4.85
C LEU A 217 37.11 13.28 6.07
N LYS A 218 37.98 12.67 6.87
CA LYS A 218 38.59 13.35 8.02
C LYS A 218 39.36 14.59 7.62
N THR A 219 40.15 14.51 6.57
CA THR A 219 40.92 15.65 6.05
C THR A 219 40.01 16.79 5.57
N ILE A 220 38.92 16.44 4.90
CA ILE A 220 37.88 17.41 4.47
C ILE A 220 37.27 18.11 5.69
N ASN A 221 36.86 17.33 6.69
CA ASN A 221 36.28 17.87 7.93
C ASN A 221 37.28 18.80 8.66
N ASP A 222 38.50 18.36 8.81
CA ASP A 222 39.54 19.13 9.53
C ASP A 222 39.95 20.42 8.78
N THR A 223 39.86 20.43 7.44
CA THR A 223 40.28 21.58 6.61
C THR A 223 39.12 22.55 6.33
N TYR A 224 37.93 22.03 6.04
CA TYR A 224 36.78 22.82 5.53
C TYR A 224 35.54 22.75 6.42
N GLY A 225 35.63 22.05 7.56
CA GLY A 225 34.54 21.89 8.52
C GLY A 225 33.55 20.77 8.17
N HIS A 226 32.73 20.39 9.16
CA HIS A 226 31.77 19.28 9.05
C HIS A 226 30.75 19.45 7.92
N GLN A 227 30.34 20.67 7.63
CA GLN A 227 29.39 20.93 6.54
C GLN A 227 29.97 20.52 5.16
N ALA A 228 31.28 20.72 4.93
CA ALA A 228 31.94 20.26 3.70
C ALA A 228 32.01 18.72 3.65
N GLY A 229 32.24 18.08 4.80
CA GLY A 229 32.20 16.62 4.91
C GLY A 229 30.82 16.06 4.63
N ASP A 230 29.77 16.70 5.14
CA ASP A 230 28.38 16.30 4.86
C ASP A 230 28.04 16.40 3.38
N GLN A 231 28.46 17.47 2.71
CA GLN A 231 28.30 17.62 1.25
C GLN A 231 29.07 16.54 0.47
N TYR A 232 30.25 16.17 0.94
CA TYR A 232 31.07 15.11 0.33
C TYR A 232 30.37 13.75 0.46
N ILE A 233 29.82 13.43 1.63
CA ILE A 233 29.00 12.24 1.90
C ILE A 233 27.75 12.21 1.01
N GLN A 234 27.01 13.31 0.92
CA GLN A 234 25.82 13.43 0.08
C GLN A 234 26.13 13.25 -1.41
N ARG A 235 27.25 13.81 -1.87
CA ARG A 235 27.73 13.65 -3.25
C ARG A 235 28.02 12.18 -3.57
N PHE A 236 28.73 11.48 -2.68
CA PHE A 236 28.98 10.04 -2.86
C PHE A 236 27.68 9.23 -2.87
N ALA A 237 26.79 9.47 -1.93
CA ALA A 237 25.49 8.79 -1.87
C ALA A 237 24.66 8.96 -3.15
N THR A 238 24.66 10.17 -3.71
CA THR A 238 24.01 10.49 -4.99
C THR A 238 24.62 9.69 -6.15
N LEU A 239 25.94 9.68 -6.28
CA LEU A 239 26.65 8.92 -7.32
C LEU A 239 26.39 7.42 -7.20
N LEU A 240 26.40 6.89 -5.97
CA LEU A 240 26.14 5.49 -5.68
C LEU A 240 24.70 5.12 -6.11
N GLY A 241 23.69 5.90 -5.67
CA GLY A 241 22.31 5.68 -6.02
C GLY A 241 22.01 5.76 -7.51
N GLN A 242 22.66 6.68 -8.24
CA GLN A 242 22.52 6.82 -9.70
C GLN A 242 23.20 5.67 -10.47
N THR A 243 24.20 5.03 -9.88
CA THR A 243 24.96 3.95 -10.51
C THR A 243 24.32 2.58 -10.27
N CYS A 244 23.61 2.41 -9.16
CA CYS A 244 22.91 1.19 -8.78
C CYS A 244 21.54 1.08 -9.48
N ARG A 245 21.00 -0.14 -9.56
CA ARG A 245 19.66 -0.42 -10.10
C ARG A 245 18.59 -0.12 -9.03
N ALA A 246 17.36 0.09 -9.46
CA ALA A 246 16.22 0.30 -8.54
C ALA A 246 15.96 -0.87 -7.58
N ILE A 247 16.41 -2.09 -7.92
CA ILE A 247 16.29 -3.29 -7.09
C ILE A 247 17.46 -3.48 -6.12
N ASP A 248 18.55 -2.69 -6.28
CA ASP A 248 19.71 -2.76 -5.41
C ASP A 248 19.43 -1.96 -4.13
N PHE A 249 19.85 -2.47 -3.00
CA PHE A 249 19.72 -1.81 -1.71
C PHE A 249 21.00 -1.06 -1.38
N THR A 250 20.95 0.26 -1.46
CA THR A 250 22.10 1.14 -1.13
C THR A 250 21.94 1.66 0.29
N ALA A 251 23.00 1.62 1.06
CA ALA A 251 22.99 2.01 2.47
C ALA A 251 24.23 2.81 2.90
N ARG A 252 24.04 3.68 3.91
CA ARG A 252 25.10 4.26 4.71
C ARG A 252 25.10 3.59 6.07
N LEU A 253 26.18 2.92 6.41
CA LEU A 253 26.29 2.14 7.65
C LEU A 253 26.74 3.00 8.85
N GLY A 254 27.36 4.14 8.58
CA GLY A 254 27.81 5.14 9.55
C GLY A 254 29.06 5.86 9.05
N GLY A 255 29.26 7.10 9.48
CA GLY A 255 30.45 7.88 9.12
C GLY A 255 30.70 7.92 7.60
N ASP A 256 31.79 7.29 7.19
CA ASP A 256 32.32 7.14 5.83
C ASP A 256 32.00 5.75 5.21
N GLU A 257 31.30 4.87 5.92
CA GLU A 257 31.01 3.50 5.49
C GLU A 257 29.67 3.39 4.74
N PHE A 258 29.71 2.75 3.56
CA PHE A 258 28.53 2.47 2.75
C PHE A 258 28.50 1.01 2.30
N ALA A 259 27.33 0.53 1.93
CA ALA A 259 27.15 -0.81 1.38
C ALA A 259 26.09 -0.86 0.29
N VAL A 260 26.20 -1.85 -0.59
CA VAL A 260 25.18 -2.19 -1.58
C VAL A 260 24.94 -3.68 -1.55
N LEU A 261 23.69 -4.08 -1.34
CA LEU A 261 23.22 -5.44 -1.58
C LEU A 261 22.58 -5.46 -2.96
N ALA A 262 23.10 -6.28 -3.86
CA ALA A 262 22.66 -6.41 -5.24
C ALA A 262 22.04 -7.80 -5.49
N PRO A 263 20.71 -7.94 -5.37
CA PRO A 263 20.01 -9.18 -5.72
C PRO A 263 20.14 -9.52 -7.21
N HIS A 264 20.04 -10.80 -7.54
CA HIS A 264 20.12 -11.29 -8.92
C HIS A 264 21.39 -10.86 -9.67
N THR A 265 22.49 -10.72 -8.94
CA THR A 265 23.78 -10.27 -9.48
C THR A 265 24.81 -11.34 -9.22
N ASP A 266 25.21 -12.06 -10.29
CA ASP A 266 26.26 -13.06 -10.29
C ASP A 266 27.66 -12.41 -10.28
N SER A 267 28.68 -13.24 -10.17
CA SER A 267 30.09 -12.80 -10.10
C SER A 267 30.53 -11.98 -11.34
N THR A 268 30.04 -12.36 -12.54
CA THR A 268 30.33 -11.64 -13.78
C THR A 268 29.69 -10.25 -13.78
N SER A 269 28.41 -10.20 -13.43
CA SER A 269 27.64 -8.93 -13.33
C SER A 269 28.20 -8.03 -12.22
N ALA A 270 28.63 -8.60 -11.10
CA ALA A 270 29.27 -7.88 -10.02
C ALA A 270 30.60 -7.23 -10.46
N GLN A 271 31.40 -7.95 -11.25
CA GLN A 271 32.66 -7.41 -11.80
C GLN A 271 32.41 -6.25 -12.76
N GLN A 272 31.37 -6.35 -13.59
CA GLN A 272 30.93 -5.25 -14.47
C GLN A 272 30.46 -4.05 -13.65
N MET A 273 29.66 -4.29 -12.62
CA MET A 273 29.22 -3.24 -11.69
C MET A 273 30.39 -2.58 -10.97
N ALA A 274 31.34 -3.36 -10.46
CA ALA A 274 32.56 -2.85 -9.84
C ALA A 274 33.39 -1.95 -10.80
N SER A 275 33.49 -2.36 -12.06
CA SER A 275 34.18 -1.59 -13.09
C SER A 275 33.46 -0.26 -13.39
N ARG A 276 32.13 -0.28 -13.48
CA ARG A 276 31.31 0.92 -13.66
C ARG A 276 31.43 1.87 -12.47
N LEU A 277 31.31 1.37 -11.24
CA LEU A 277 31.48 2.14 -10.01
C LEU A 277 32.85 2.79 -9.95
N ARG A 278 33.93 2.04 -10.23
CA ARG A 278 35.32 2.56 -10.24
C ARG A 278 35.47 3.70 -11.22
N ARG A 279 34.90 3.57 -12.43
CA ARG A 279 34.92 4.63 -13.45
C ARG A 279 34.21 5.89 -12.96
N VAL A 280 32.95 5.75 -12.47
CA VAL A 280 32.14 6.88 -12.00
C VAL A 280 32.86 7.64 -10.86
N PHE A 281 33.40 6.93 -9.88
CA PHE A 281 34.07 7.57 -8.76
C PHE A 281 35.39 8.27 -9.19
N THR A 282 36.11 7.69 -10.16
CA THR A 282 37.32 8.32 -10.71
C THR A 282 37.00 9.59 -11.50
N GLU A 283 36.03 9.53 -12.40
CA GLU A 283 35.57 10.68 -13.20
C GLU A 283 34.99 11.79 -12.33
N SER A 284 34.29 11.42 -11.24
CA SER A 284 33.73 12.40 -10.29
C SER A 284 34.74 12.90 -9.23
N GLN A 285 35.96 12.43 -9.26
CA GLN A 285 36.99 12.79 -8.28
C GLN A 285 36.60 12.54 -6.83
N VAL A 286 35.89 11.43 -6.58
CA VAL A 286 35.50 10.98 -5.25
C VAL A 286 36.33 9.76 -4.90
N PRO A 287 37.45 9.93 -4.13
CA PRO A 287 38.25 8.80 -3.71
C PRO A 287 37.48 7.92 -2.75
N VAL A 288 37.40 6.63 -3.09
CA VAL A 288 36.70 5.61 -2.30
C VAL A 288 37.43 4.29 -2.42
N SER A 289 37.61 3.61 -1.30
CA SER A 289 38.08 2.24 -1.23
C SER A 289 36.89 1.31 -1.15
N PHE A 290 36.83 0.25 -1.97
CA PHE A 290 35.73 -0.69 -1.92
C PHE A 290 36.16 -2.11 -2.27
N GLY A 291 35.38 -3.07 -1.75
CA GLY A 291 35.48 -4.48 -2.08
C GLY A 291 34.08 -5.05 -2.37
N PHE A 292 34.05 -6.23 -2.98
CA PHE A 292 32.79 -6.93 -3.25
C PHE A 292 32.98 -8.43 -3.18
N ALA A 293 31.89 -9.14 -2.91
CA ALA A 293 31.81 -10.58 -2.96
C ALA A 293 30.50 -11.02 -3.58
N SER A 294 30.49 -12.17 -4.22
CA SER A 294 29.34 -12.73 -4.93
C SER A 294 29.13 -14.19 -4.57
N ASP A 295 27.88 -14.63 -4.56
CA ASP A 295 27.50 -16.02 -4.49
C ASP A 295 26.54 -16.33 -5.64
N ASP A 296 27.01 -17.11 -6.60
CA ASP A 296 26.27 -17.47 -7.81
C ASP A 296 25.31 -18.65 -7.57
N ALA A 297 25.62 -19.48 -6.57
CA ALA A 297 24.88 -20.71 -6.27
C ALA A 297 23.75 -20.52 -5.25
N GLY A 298 23.73 -19.40 -4.54
CA GLY A 298 22.75 -19.15 -3.48
C GLY A 298 23.02 -19.95 -2.18
N SER A 299 24.24 -20.43 -1.98
CA SER A 299 24.62 -21.34 -0.88
C SER A 299 25.36 -20.65 0.28
N THR A 300 25.96 -19.50 0.03
CA THR A 300 26.73 -18.75 1.02
C THR A 300 25.82 -17.73 1.72
N SER A 301 25.97 -17.55 3.03
CA SER A 301 25.23 -16.50 3.75
C SER A 301 25.66 -15.10 3.27
N ILE A 302 24.74 -14.13 3.29
CA ILE A 302 25.08 -12.75 2.94
C ILE A 302 26.07 -12.16 3.95
N ASP A 303 26.01 -12.57 5.21
CA ASP A 303 26.93 -12.11 6.26
C ASP A 303 28.38 -12.59 5.95
N ASP A 304 28.57 -13.82 5.47
CA ASP A 304 29.89 -14.30 5.05
C ASP A 304 30.41 -13.52 3.83
N LEU A 305 29.54 -13.17 2.89
CA LEU A 305 29.92 -12.32 1.76
C LEU A 305 30.34 -10.91 2.20
N ILE A 306 29.69 -10.35 3.22
CA ILE A 306 30.11 -9.06 3.79
C ILE A 306 31.53 -9.14 4.32
N VAL A 307 31.88 -10.19 5.06
CA VAL A 307 33.24 -10.39 5.60
C VAL A 307 34.28 -10.44 4.46
N VAL A 308 33.99 -11.14 3.38
CA VAL A 308 34.88 -11.21 2.21
C VAL A 308 35.01 -9.88 1.51
N ALA A 309 33.92 -9.16 1.32
CA ALA A 309 33.90 -7.84 0.68
C ALA A 309 34.68 -6.80 1.53
N ASP A 310 34.49 -6.83 2.86
CA ASP A 310 35.18 -5.94 3.80
C ASP A 310 36.70 -6.18 3.78
N ALA A 311 37.15 -7.43 3.82
CA ALA A 311 38.58 -7.77 3.71
C ALA A 311 39.17 -7.24 2.39
N GLN A 312 38.46 -7.33 1.29
CA GLN A 312 38.87 -6.84 -0.02
C GLN A 312 38.93 -5.29 -0.05
N MET A 313 37.94 -4.62 0.53
CA MET A 313 37.92 -3.17 0.69
C MET A 313 39.11 -2.68 1.52
N TYR A 314 39.39 -3.33 2.63
CA TYR A 314 40.52 -2.99 3.48
C TYR A 314 41.87 -3.13 2.77
N ALA A 315 42.10 -4.22 2.01
CA ALA A 315 43.30 -4.39 1.19
C ALA A 315 43.43 -3.27 0.14
N ASN A 316 42.32 -2.88 -0.49
CA ASN A 316 42.29 -1.76 -1.43
C ASN A 316 42.68 -0.43 -0.76
N LYS A 317 42.16 -0.16 0.43
CA LYS A 317 42.50 1.03 1.24
C LYS A 317 43.95 1.09 1.61
N GLN A 318 44.56 -0.03 2.01
CA GLN A 318 45.98 -0.10 2.31
C GLN A 318 46.86 0.21 1.09
N SER A 319 46.55 -0.39 -0.05
CA SER A 319 47.28 -0.19 -1.31
C SER A 319 47.26 1.29 -1.74
N ARG A 320 46.11 1.96 -1.62
CA ARG A 320 46.00 3.39 -1.93
C ARG A 320 46.85 4.27 -0.99
N ARG A 321 46.85 3.98 0.31
CA ARG A 321 47.67 4.71 1.29
C ARG A 321 49.17 4.59 1.01
N LEU A 322 49.60 3.42 0.56
CA LEU A 322 51.04 3.20 0.18
C LEU A 322 51.41 3.98 -1.08
N LEU A 323 50.54 4.08 -2.07
CA LEU A 323 50.77 4.86 -3.28
C LEU A 323 50.87 6.36 -2.97
N GLN A 324 49.94 6.90 -2.18
CA GLN A 324 49.93 8.30 -1.77
C GLN A 324 51.21 8.70 -1.01
N ARG A 325 51.77 7.82 -0.15
CA ARG A 325 53.02 8.06 0.56
C ARG A 325 54.24 8.10 -0.36
N ARG A 326 54.19 7.39 -1.52
CA ARG A 326 55.28 7.39 -2.50
C ARG A 326 55.29 8.63 -3.42
N GLU A 327 54.14 9.29 -3.57
CA GLU A 327 54.03 10.51 -4.38
C GLU A 327 54.40 11.80 -3.61
N VAL A 328 54.46 11.75 -2.27
CA VAL A 328 54.73 12.90 -1.39
C VAL A 328 56.19 12.86 -0.84
N GLY A 329 56.91 11.77 -1.02
CA GLY A 329 58.33 11.62 -0.60
C GLY A 329 59.27 11.60 -1.78
#